data_553bf39c38ef0d9c7d412169314071e3
#
_entry.id   553bf39c38ef0d9c7d412169314071e3
#
_cell.length_a   1.000
_cell.length_b   1.000
_cell.length_c   1.000
_cell.angle_alpha   90.00
_cell.angle_beta   90.00
_cell.angle_gamma   90.00
#
_symmetry.space_group_name_H-M   'P 1'
#
loop_
_entity.id
_entity.type
_entity.pdbx_description
1 polymer ?
#
loop_
_entity_poly.entity_id
_entity_poly.type
_entity_poly.pdbx_seq_one_letter_code
_entity_poly.pdbx_strand_id
1 'polypeptide(L)'
;MTENSKKVFAFLKKNYGKEFSKHELVEQLDIPMSSVSGSINGLVSKGYAEERIEIAPSRFKGDKIAEIRYVHLTETGVEFDPDEDERRKAQERLEATAARKEARRLEKEERAKRNSVL
;
A
#
# COMPACT_ATOMS: atom_id res chain seq x y z
N MET A 1 -2.36 -4.74 -0.59
CA MET A 1 -2.36 -3.94 -1.84
C MET A 1 -3.28 -4.58 -2.87
N THR A 2 -4.03 -3.76 -3.57
CA THR A 2 -4.81 -4.22 -4.73
C THR A 2 -3.87 -4.54 -5.90
N GLU A 3 -4.37 -5.27 -6.90
CA GLU A 3 -3.59 -5.62 -8.08
C GLU A 3 -3.09 -4.38 -8.84
N ASN A 4 -3.96 -3.37 -9.00
CA ASN A 4 -3.57 -2.12 -9.65
C ASN A 4 -2.52 -1.35 -8.85
N SER A 5 -2.63 -1.33 -7.52
CA SER A 5 -1.61 -0.71 -6.65
C SER A 5 -0.25 -1.41 -6.78
N LYS A 6 -0.25 -2.74 -6.89
CA LYS A 6 0.98 -3.52 -7.13
C LYS A 6 1.63 -3.16 -8.46
N LYS A 7 0.82 -2.97 -9.51
CA LYS A 7 1.31 -2.55 -10.82
C LYS A 7 1.96 -1.17 -10.78
N VAL A 8 1.31 -0.20 -10.15
CA VAL A 8 1.85 1.16 -9.98
C VAL A 8 3.15 1.11 -9.18
N PHE A 9 3.16 0.42 -8.07
CA PHE A 9 4.33 0.28 -7.22
C PHE A 9 5.51 -0.39 -7.95
N ALA A 10 5.26 -1.49 -8.64
CA ALA A 10 6.29 -2.21 -9.39
C ALA A 10 6.90 -1.37 -10.50
N PHE A 11 6.08 -0.59 -11.20
CA PHE A 11 6.54 0.32 -12.25
C PHE A 11 7.43 1.43 -11.67
N LEU A 12 7.00 2.05 -10.58
CA LEU A 12 7.78 3.10 -9.92
C LEU A 12 9.09 2.55 -9.35
N LYS A 13 9.08 1.33 -8.81
CA LYS A 13 10.26 0.66 -8.29
C LYS A 13 11.27 0.35 -9.39
N LYS A 14 10.80 -0.16 -10.53
CA LYS A 14 11.63 -0.46 -11.70
C LYS A 14 12.29 0.81 -12.26
N ASN A 15 11.61 1.94 -12.15
CA ASN A 15 12.06 3.23 -12.64
C ASN A 15 12.46 4.18 -11.50
N TYR A 16 13.00 3.64 -10.44
CA TYR A 16 13.44 4.43 -9.28
C TYR A 16 14.40 5.54 -9.69
N GLY A 17 14.18 6.74 -9.15
CA GLY A 17 14.95 7.94 -9.49
C GLY A 17 14.30 8.78 -10.58
N LYS A 18 13.21 8.31 -11.21
CA LYS A 18 12.45 9.06 -12.19
C LYS A 18 11.09 9.45 -11.65
N GLU A 19 10.59 10.58 -12.09
CA GLU A 19 9.26 11.07 -11.76
C GLU A 19 8.28 10.81 -12.90
N PHE A 20 7.03 10.50 -12.55
CA PHE A 20 5.96 10.28 -13.52
C PHE A 20 4.70 11.03 -13.10
N SER A 21 4.01 11.62 -14.08
CA SER A 21 2.69 12.19 -13.86
C SER A 21 1.64 11.08 -13.78
N LYS A 22 0.48 11.38 -13.19
CA LYS A 22 -0.63 10.42 -13.13
C LYS A 22 -1.09 9.99 -14.51
N HIS A 23 -1.11 10.92 -15.48
CA HIS A 23 -1.46 10.63 -16.86
C HIS A 23 -0.49 9.67 -17.53
N GLU A 24 0.81 9.85 -17.29
CA GLU A 24 1.84 8.93 -17.78
C GLU A 24 1.64 7.51 -17.22
N LEU A 25 1.31 7.39 -15.94
CA LEU A 25 1.05 6.09 -15.32
C LEU A 25 -0.20 5.41 -15.91
N VAL A 26 -1.24 6.18 -16.19
CA VAL A 26 -2.45 5.65 -16.86
C VAL A 26 -2.08 5.09 -18.23
N GLU A 27 -1.32 5.82 -19.03
CA GLU A 27 -0.92 5.39 -20.36
C GLU A 27 0.02 4.19 -20.34
N GLN A 28 1.00 4.20 -19.45
CA GLN A 28 2.02 3.13 -19.36
C GLN A 28 1.45 1.81 -18.81
N LEU A 29 0.53 1.89 -17.87
CA LEU A 29 0.00 0.72 -17.17
C LEU A 29 -1.37 0.28 -17.66
N ASP A 30 -2.03 1.08 -18.48
CA ASP A 30 -3.39 0.83 -19.00
C ASP A 30 -4.39 0.55 -17.86
N ILE A 31 -4.39 1.40 -16.85
CA ILE A 31 -5.32 1.34 -15.72
C ILE A 31 -6.06 2.66 -15.57
N PRO A 32 -7.27 2.66 -14.98
CA PRO A 32 -8.05 3.89 -14.80
C PRO A 32 -7.35 4.93 -13.92
N MET A 33 -7.58 6.22 -14.20
CA MET A 33 -7.06 7.32 -13.40
C MET A 33 -7.44 7.21 -11.91
N SER A 34 -8.65 6.77 -11.61
CA SER A 34 -9.10 6.57 -10.23
C SER A 34 -8.24 5.54 -9.49
N SER A 35 -7.86 4.46 -10.16
CA SER A 35 -6.97 3.44 -9.60
C SER A 35 -5.56 3.97 -9.39
N VAL A 36 -5.02 4.75 -10.32
CA VAL A 36 -3.72 5.42 -10.19
C VAL A 36 -3.73 6.37 -9.00
N SER A 37 -4.72 7.25 -8.92
CA SER A 37 -4.84 8.23 -7.83
C SER A 37 -4.95 7.57 -6.46
N GLY A 38 -5.78 6.54 -6.33
CA GLY A 38 -5.93 5.79 -5.09
C GLY A 38 -4.65 5.10 -4.67
N SER A 39 -3.94 4.50 -5.62
CA SER A 39 -2.66 3.82 -5.38
C SER A 39 -1.58 4.79 -4.91
N ILE A 40 -1.46 5.93 -5.58
CA ILE A 40 -0.50 6.98 -5.22
C ILE A 40 -0.81 7.54 -3.84
N ASN A 41 -2.07 7.86 -3.54
CA ASN A 41 -2.47 8.38 -2.24
C ASN A 41 -2.12 7.39 -1.12
N GLY A 42 -2.33 6.09 -1.34
CA GLY A 42 -1.95 5.05 -0.40
C GLY A 42 -0.45 5.00 -0.17
N LEU A 43 0.35 5.07 -1.22
CA LEU A 43 1.82 5.05 -1.11
C LEU A 43 2.35 6.31 -0.42
N VAL A 44 1.83 7.47 -0.75
CA VAL A 44 2.22 8.75 -0.12
C VAL A 44 1.86 8.75 1.36
N SER A 45 0.68 8.27 1.70
CA SER A 45 0.21 8.17 3.09
C SER A 45 1.13 7.31 3.96
N LYS A 46 1.72 6.27 3.39
CA LYS A 46 2.67 5.37 4.09
C LYS A 46 4.12 5.85 4.04
N GLY A 47 4.40 6.94 3.34
CA GLY A 47 5.76 7.46 3.18
C GLY A 47 6.59 6.72 2.13
N TYR A 48 5.98 5.88 1.29
CA TYR A 48 6.67 5.11 0.24
C TYR A 48 6.83 5.89 -1.06
N ALA A 49 6.07 6.95 -1.25
CA ALA A 49 6.16 7.82 -2.40
C ALA A 49 6.00 9.29 -1.99
N GLU A 50 6.50 10.18 -2.82
CA GLU A 50 6.33 11.62 -2.66
C GLU A 50 5.78 12.20 -3.94
N GLU A 51 4.94 13.22 -3.81
CA GLU A 51 4.41 13.99 -4.93
C GLU A 51 5.07 15.35 -5.02
N ARG A 52 5.39 15.77 -6.25
CA ARG A 52 5.84 17.12 -6.55
C ARG A 52 4.81 17.78 -7.46
N ILE A 53 4.42 18.99 -7.13
CA ILE A 53 3.47 19.76 -7.93
C ILE A 53 4.24 20.77 -8.78
N GLU A 54 4.02 20.73 -10.10
CA GLU A 54 4.55 21.69 -11.03
C GLU A 54 3.41 22.51 -11.62
N ILE A 55 3.57 23.82 -11.64
CA ILE A 55 2.58 24.75 -12.20
C ILE A 55 3.06 25.18 -13.57
N ALA A 56 2.29 24.84 -14.59
CA ALA A 56 2.62 25.18 -15.98
C ALA A 56 1.42 25.81 -16.68
N PRO A 57 1.64 26.71 -17.67
CA PRO A 57 0.55 27.23 -18.47
C PRO A 57 -0.11 26.11 -19.27
N SER A 58 -1.46 26.06 -19.21
CA SER A 58 -2.20 25.04 -19.93
C SER A 58 -2.32 25.39 -21.41
N ARG A 59 -1.90 24.48 -22.28
CA ARG A 59 -2.02 24.65 -23.74
C ARG A 59 -3.48 24.60 -24.23
N PHE A 60 -4.36 23.97 -23.44
CA PHE A 60 -5.74 23.72 -23.85
C PHE A 60 -6.75 24.74 -23.32
N LYS A 61 -6.37 25.51 -22.31
CA LYS A 61 -7.29 26.45 -21.61
C LYS A 61 -6.85 27.91 -21.67
N GLY A 62 -6.02 28.30 -22.64
CA GLY A 62 -5.55 29.68 -22.81
C GLY A 62 -4.68 30.14 -21.64
N ASP A 63 -5.09 31.24 -20.96
CA ASP A 63 -4.32 31.84 -19.88
C ASP A 63 -4.45 31.11 -18.52
N LYS A 64 -5.11 29.97 -18.48
CA LYS A 64 -5.26 29.21 -17.23
C LYS A 64 -4.00 28.39 -16.92
N ILE A 65 -3.69 28.34 -15.62
CA ILE A 65 -2.58 27.57 -15.08
C ILE A 65 -3.04 26.14 -14.79
N ALA A 66 -2.29 25.16 -15.25
CA ALA A 66 -2.55 23.75 -14.93
C ALA A 66 -1.53 23.24 -13.90
N GLU A 67 -2.01 22.52 -12.91
CA GLU A 67 -1.16 21.82 -11.95
C GLU A 67 -0.87 20.41 -12.48
N ILE A 68 0.42 20.06 -12.57
CA ILE A 68 0.86 18.73 -12.92
C ILE A 68 1.50 18.11 -11.68
N ARG A 69 0.99 16.96 -11.26
CA ARG A 69 1.52 16.24 -10.11
C ARG A 69 2.40 15.08 -10.58
N TYR A 70 3.65 15.13 -10.16
CA TYR A 70 4.62 14.08 -10.43
C TYR A 70 4.83 13.25 -9.17
N VAL A 71 4.98 11.96 -9.34
CA VAL A 71 5.21 11.01 -8.24
C VAL A 71 6.51 10.26 -8.46
N HIS A 72 7.22 10.00 -7.38
CA HIS A 72 8.40 9.14 -7.36
C HIS A 72 8.44 8.35 -6.06
N LEU A 73 9.10 7.19 -6.08
CA LEU A 73 9.31 6.42 -4.86
C LEU A 73 10.37 7.06 -3.98
N THR A 74 10.15 6.99 -2.68
CA THR A 74 11.16 7.33 -1.68
C THR A 74 12.12 6.16 -1.49
N GLU A 75 13.21 6.38 -0.78
CA GLU A 75 14.15 5.33 -0.38
C GLU A 75 13.43 4.22 0.41
N THR A 76 12.56 4.61 1.34
CA THR A 76 11.71 3.68 2.11
C THR A 76 10.79 2.88 1.18
N GLY A 77 10.23 3.53 0.16
CA GLY A 77 9.35 2.88 -0.80
C GLY A 77 10.06 1.85 -1.66
N VAL A 78 11.27 2.12 -2.11
CA VAL A 78 12.03 1.19 -2.96
C VAL A 78 12.46 -0.06 -2.19
N GLU A 79 12.64 0.04 -0.89
CA GLU A 79 12.99 -1.10 -0.01
C GLU A 79 11.78 -1.93 0.39
N PHE A 80 10.58 -1.39 0.27
CA PHE A 80 9.35 -2.09 0.65
C PHE A 80 9.01 -3.20 -0.34
N ASP A 81 8.72 -4.40 0.19
CA ASP A 81 8.23 -5.54 -0.59
C ASP A 81 6.80 -5.87 -0.14
N PRO A 82 5.78 -5.59 -0.99
CA PRO A 82 4.38 -5.87 -0.66
C PRO A 82 4.08 -7.34 -0.39
N ASP A 83 4.74 -8.25 -1.12
CA ASP A 83 4.51 -9.69 -0.97
C ASP A 83 5.07 -10.20 0.35
N GLU A 84 6.24 -9.73 0.74
CA GLU A 84 6.84 -10.05 2.04
C GLU A 84 6.00 -9.50 3.19
N ASP A 85 5.51 -8.27 3.06
CA ASP A 85 4.64 -7.64 4.06
C ASP A 85 3.33 -8.41 4.24
N GLU A 86 2.69 -8.83 3.15
CA GLU A 86 1.49 -9.65 3.19
C GLU A 86 1.74 -11.01 3.85
N ARG A 87 2.86 -11.66 3.55
CA ARG A 87 3.25 -12.93 4.19
C ARG A 87 3.48 -12.77 5.69
N ARG A 88 4.17 -11.71 6.08
CA ARG A 88 4.40 -11.41 7.51
C ARG A 88 3.08 -11.16 8.24
N LYS A 89 2.18 -10.36 7.69
CA LYS A 89 0.86 -10.11 8.28
C LYS A 89 0.01 -11.36 8.37
N ALA A 90 0.05 -12.23 7.37
CA ALA A 90 -0.64 -13.51 7.40
C ALA A 90 -0.09 -14.41 8.50
N GLN A 91 1.23 -14.47 8.67
CA GLN A 91 1.90 -15.24 9.72
C GLN A 91 1.51 -14.71 11.11
N GLU A 92 1.54 -13.40 11.32
CA GLU A 92 1.13 -12.78 12.58
C GLU A 92 -0.32 -13.12 12.92
N ARG A 93 -1.22 -13.11 11.93
CA ARG A 93 -2.63 -13.50 12.13
C ARG A 93 -2.78 -14.96 12.53
N LEU A 94 -2.02 -15.86 11.89
CA LEU A 94 -2.03 -17.28 12.24
C LEU A 94 -1.54 -17.51 13.66
N GLU A 95 -0.45 -16.88 14.05
CA GLU A 95 0.12 -16.94 15.39
C GLU A 95 -0.86 -16.42 16.44
N ALA A 96 -1.51 -15.27 16.18
CA ALA A 96 -2.50 -14.69 17.06
C ALA A 96 -3.73 -15.62 17.23
N THR A 97 -4.19 -16.26 16.16
CA THR A 97 -5.30 -17.22 16.18
C THR A 97 -4.92 -18.46 16.97
N ALA A 98 -3.73 -19.00 16.76
CA ALA A 98 -3.24 -20.17 17.51
C ALA A 98 -3.12 -19.87 19.01
N ALA A 99 -2.59 -18.70 19.37
CA ALA A 99 -2.48 -18.26 20.76
C ALA A 99 -3.86 -18.13 21.43
N ARG A 100 -4.85 -17.60 20.73
CA ARG A 100 -6.23 -17.51 21.24
C ARG A 100 -6.86 -18.88 21.48
N LYS A 101 -6.67 -19.82 20.55
CA LYS A 101 -7.19 -21.18 20.69
C LYS A 101 -6.56 -21.90 21.88
N GLU A 102 -5.28 -21.75 22.06
CA GLU A 102 -4.56 -22.35 23.18
C GLU A 102 -5.01 -21.76 24.51
N ALA A 103 -5.17 -20.45 24.61
CA ALA A 103 -5.68 -19.78 25.81
C ALA A 103 -7.07 -20.27 26.17
N ARG A 104 -7.97 -20.44 25.20
CA ARG A 104 -9.33 -20.99 25.45
C ARG A 104 -9.29 -22.43 25.94
N ARG A 105 -8.40 -23.24 25.37
CA ARG A 105 -8.24 -24.63 25.79
C ARG A 105 -7.79 -24.72 27.26
N LEU A 106 -6.76 -23.95 27.63
CA LEU A 106 -6.26 -23.90 28.99
C LEU A 106 -7.32 -23.40 29.97
N GLU A 107 -8.11 -22.42 29.62
CA GLU A 107 -9.20 -21.90 30.44
C GLU A 107 -10.28 -22.97 30.66
N LYS A 108 -10.64 -23.75 29.65
CA LYS A 108 -11.58 -24.87 29.80
C LYS A 108 -11.04 -25.96 30.69
N GLU A 109 -9.77 -26.30 30.60
CA GLU A 109 -9.13 -27.29 31.46
C GLU A 109 -9.13 -26.85 32.93
N GLU A 110 -8.87 -25.59 33.22
CA GLU A 110 -8.94 -25.03 34.57
C GLU A 110 -10.35 -25.09 35.13
N ARG A 111 -11.36 -24.74 34.34
CA ARG A 111 -12.77 -24.84 34.76
C ARG A 111 -13.17 -26.28 35.07
N ALA A 112 -12.75 -27.23 34.24
CA ALA A 112 -13.02 -28.63 34.45
C ALA A 112 -12.38 -29.13 35.74
N LYS A 113 -11.15 -28.73 36.04
CA LYS A 113 -10.47 -29.05 37.29
C LYS A 113 -11.18 -28.47 38.52
N ARG A 114 -11.63 -27.22 38.46
CA ARG A 114 -12.39 -26.58 39.54
C ARG A 114 -13.70 -27.30 39.81
N ASN A 115 -14.40 -27.70 38.75
CA ASN A 115 -15.66 -28.40 38.86
C ASN A 115 -15.49 -29.83 39.38
N SER A 116 -14.36 -30.48 39.12
CA SER A 116 -14.08 -31.85 39.58
C SER A 116 -13.68 -31.92 41.06
N VAL A 117 -13.30 -30.83 41.67
CA VAL A 117 -12.90 -30.74 43.08
C VAL A 117 -14.12 -30.54 43.99
N LEU A 118 -15.23 -30.15 43.44
CA LEU A 118 -16.50 -30.00 44.15
C LEU A 118 -17.30 -31.32 44.14
#